data_ae2d55a23d13a7eadad1e2bfe86f3930
#
_entry.id   ae2d55a23d13a7eadad1e2bfe86f3930
#
_cell.length_a   1.000
_cell.length_b   1.000
_cell.length_c   1.000
_cell.angle_alpha   90.00
_cell.angle_beta   90.00
_cell.angle_gamma   90.00
#
_symmetry.space_group_name_H-M   'P 1'
#
loop_
_entity.id
_entity.type
_entity.pdbx_description
1 polymer ?
#
loop_
_entity_poly.entity_id
_entity_poly.type
_entity_poly.pdbx_seq_one_letter_code
_entity_poly.pdbx_strand_id
1 'polypeptide(L)'
;MINNIYVGWDSREDIAFQVCEHSIYKRTYRDFINVIPLKQHELREQGKYWREKDKLSSTEFTFTRFLVPYLNDYKGIAVFCDCDMVWLIDAYHVFMN
;
A
#
# COMPACT_ATOMS: atom_id res chain seq x y z
N MET A 1 2.32 -0.68 18.93
CA MET A 1 2.46 0.19 17.73
C MET A 1 2.08 -0.60 16.50
N ILE A 2 1.23 -0.03 15.64
CA ILE A 2 0.82 -0.67 14.40
C ILE A 2 1.74 -0.20 13.28
N ASN A 3 2.23 -1.13 12.48
CA ASN A 3 3.10 -0.84 11.34
C ASN A 3 2.29 -0.87 10.05
N ASN A 4 2.60 0.01 9.13
CA ASN A 4 1.80 0.17 7.92
C ASN A 4 2.49 -0.42 6.69
N ILE A 5 1.72 -1.22 5.95
CA ILE A 5 2.12 -1.67 4.61
C ILE A 5 1.19 -0.99 3.63
N TYR A 6 1.75 -0.13 2.78
CA TYR A 6 1.01 0.57 1.75
C TYR A 6 1.05 -0.25 0.47
N VAL A 7 -0.10 -0.55 -0.10
CA VAL A 7 -0.21 -1.37 -1.29
C VAL A 7 -0.74 -0.52 -2.44
N GLY A 8 0.01 -0.50 -3.54
CA GLY A 8 -0.45 0.18 -4.74
C GLY A 8 -1.73 -0.46 -5.25
N TRP A 9 -2.79 0.34 -5.39
CA TRP A 9 -4.11 -0.15 -5.78
C TRP A 9 -4.48 0.37 -7.17
N ASP A 10 -5.06 -0.51 -7.97
CA ASP A 10 -5.53 -0.18 -9.31
C ASP A 10 -6.94 -0.73 -9.44
N SER A 11 -7.88 0.11 -9.87
CA SER A 11 -9.30 -0.27 -9.97
C SER A 11 -9.52 -1.48 -10.89
N ARG A 12 -8.59 -1.71 -11.82
CA ARG A 12 -8.67 -2.83 -12.75
C ARG A 12 -8.17 -4.14 -12.14
N GLU A 13 -7.52 -4.08 -10.97
CA GLU A 13 -6.85 -5.22 -10.35
C GLU A 13 -7.20 -5.36 -8.86
N ASP A 14 -8.44 -5.03 -8.47
CA ASP A 14 -8.85 -5.11 -7.08
C ASP A 14 -8.72 -6.52 -6.50
N ILE A 15 -8.95 -7.55 -7.32
CA ILE A 15 -8.80 -8.94 -6.87
C ILE A 15 -7.33 -9.22 -6.51
N ALA A 16 -6.38 -8.68 -7.29
CA ALA A 16 -4.97 -8.85 -6.96
C ALA A 16 -4.65 -8.22 -5.60
N PHE A 17 -5.21 -7.04 -5.32
CA PHE A 17 -5.04 -6.41 -4.02
C PHE A 17 -5.59 -7.30 -2.90
N GLN A 18 -6.79 -7.86 -3.07
CA GLN A 18 -7.40 -8.72 -2.06
C GLN A 18 -6.53 -9.94 -1.76
N VAL A 19 -5.94 -10.55 -2.77
CA VAL A 19 -5.02 -11.68 -2.59
C VAL A 19 -3.76 -11.24 -1.85
N CYS A 20 -3.21 -10.08 -2.20
CA CYS A 20 -2.05 -9.53 -1.51
C CYS A 20 -2.35 -9.31 -0.02
N GLU A 21 -3.44 -8.62 0.27
CA GLU A 21 -3.88 -8.35 1.63
C GLU A 21 -4.07 -9.64 2.42
N HIS A 22 -4.75 -10.60 1.83
CA HIS A 22 -4.97 -11.90 2.48
C HIS A 22 -3.65 -12.59 2.81
N SER A 23 -2.70 -12.56 1.88
CA SER A 23 -1.40 -13.22 2.09
C SER A 23 -0.63 -12.61 3.26
N ILE A 24 -0.75 -11.30 3.45
CA ILE A 24 -0.12 -10.61 4.56
C ILE A 24 -0.77 -11.01 5.89
N TYR A 25 -2.09 -10.90 5.98
CA TYR A 25 -2.82 -11.18 7.21
C TYR A 25 -2.82 -12.66 7.58
N LYS A 26 -2.66 -13.54 6.62
CA LYS A 26 -2.57 -14.98 6.88
C LYS A 26 -1.35 -15.34 7.72
N ARG A 27 -0.27 -14.57 7.59
CA ARG A 27 1.02 -14.88 8.22
C ARG A 27 1.43 -13.90 9.30
N THR A 28 0.71 -12.78 9.45
CA THR A 28 1.06 -11.73 10.39
C THR A 28 -0.11 -11.42 11.28
N TYR A 29 0.16 -11.17 12.55
CA TYR A 29 -0.87 -10.79 13.52
C TYR A 29 -1.54 -9.49 13.09
N ARG A 30 -2.88 -9.48 13.02
CA ARG A 30 -3.62 -8.30 12.57
C ARG A 30 -3.41 -7.09 13.47
N ASP A 31 -3.15 -7.31 14.77
CA ASP A 31 -2.90 -6.22 15.70
C ASP A 31 -1.54 -5.58 15.52
N PHE A 32 -0.64 -6.21 14.76
CA PHE A 32 0.71 -5.71 14.49
C PHE A 32 0.80 -4.89 13.23
N ILE A 33 -0.07 -5.11 12.26
CA ILE A 33 0.07 -4.60 10.91
C ILE A 33 -1.23 -3.99 10.39
N ASN A 34 -1.10 -2.92 9.61
CA ASN A 34 -2.19 -2.34 8.84
C ASN A 34 -1.84 -2.43 7.36
N VAL A 35 -2.73 -2.97 6.56
CA VAL A 35 -2.58 -2.98 5.11
C VAL A 35 -3.45 -1.87 4.54
N ILE A 36 -2.83 -0.90 3.88
CA ILE A 36 -3.50 0.31 3.41
C ILE A 36 -3.43 0.38 1.89
N PRO A 37 -4.57 0.25 1.19
CA PRO A 37 -4.56 0.43 -0.27
C PRO A 37 -4.41 1.92 -0.62
N LEU A 38 -3.49 2.21 -1.53
CA LEU A 38 -3.32 3.57 -2.02
C LEU A 38 -4.25 3.78 -3.21
N LYS A 39 -5.47 4.20 -2.93
CA LYS A 39 -6.49 4.44 -3.95
C LYS A 39 -6.39 5.90 -4.42
N GLN A 40 -5.95 6.09 -5.65
CA GLN A 40 -5.72 7.42 -6.20
C GLN A 40 -6.94 8.33 -6.08
N HIS A 41 -8.13 7.81 -6.40
CA HIS A 41 -9.35 8.63 -6.36
C HIS A 41 -9.68 9.10 -4.94
N GLU A 42 -9.45 8.26 -3.93
CA GLU A 42 -9.66 8.64 -2.53
C GLU A 42 -8.64 9.69 -2.08
N LEU A 43 -7.38 9.53 -2.51
CA LEU A 43 -6.33 10.49 -2.19
C LEU A 43 -6.61 11.85 -2.83
N ARG A 44 -7.18 11.87 -4.06
CA ARG A 44 -7.58 13.10 -4.71
C ARG A 44 -8.72 13.79 -3.96
N GLU A 45 -9.73 13.03 -3.54
CA GLU A 45 -10.86 13.55 -2.76
C GLU A 45 -10.41 14.16 -1.44
N GLN A 46 -9.39 13.58 -0.82
CA GLN A 46 -8.83 14.07 0.43
C GLN A 46 -7.83 15.22 0.25
N GLY A 47 -7.57 15.63 -1.00
CA GLY A 47 -6.60 16.68 -1.30
C GLY A 47 -5.14 16.27 -1.11
N LYS A 48 -4.87 14.98 -0.99
CA LYS A 48 -3.52 14.46 -0.77
C LYS A 48 -2.78 14.13 -2.06
N TYR A 49 -3.49 14.10 -3.17
CA TYR A 49 -2.92 13.80 -4.47
C TYR A 49 -3.61 14.69 -5.50
N TRP A 50 -2.83 15.52 -6.20
CA TRP A 50 -3.36 16.50 -7.15
C TRP A 50 -2.71 16.43 -8.53
N ARG A 51 -1.79 15.48 -8.75
CA ARG A 51 -1.17 15.30 -10.05
C ARG A 51 -2.23 14.92 -11.10
N GLU A 52 -2.12 15.49 -12.29
CA GLU A 52 -3.02 15.14 -13.37
C GLU A 52 -2.89 13.67 -13.75
N LYS A 53 -4.00 13.10 -14.21
CA LYS A 53 -4.04 11.71 -14.62
C LYS A 53 -3.17 11.54 -15.87
N ASP A 54 -2.15 10.71 -15.77
CA ASP A 54 -1.24 10.44 -16.88
C ASP A 54 -1.75 9.21 -17.65
N LYS A 55 -2.18 9.43 -18.90
CA LYS A 55 -2.70 8.36 -19.74
C LYS A 55 -1.63 7.34 -20.13
N LEU A 56 -0.36 7.70 -20.01
CA LEU A 56 0.76 6.83 -20.33
C LEU A 56 1.21 6.01 -19.13
N SER A 57 0.67 6.27 -17.94
CA SER A 57 0.98 5.49 -16.76
C SER A 57 0.40 4.08 -16.88
N SER A 58 1.21 3.08 -16.59
CA SER A 58 0.80 1.68 -16.68
C SER A 58 -0.23 1.30 -15.61
N THR A 59 -0.20 1.96 -14.44
CA THR A 59 -1.11 1.68 -13.34
C THR A 59 -1.52 2.98 -12.64
N GLU A 60 -2.60 2.90 -11.86
CA GLU A 60 -3.09 4.03 -11.09
C GLU A 60 -2.17 4.39 -9.94
N PHE A 61 -1.31 3.48 -9.50
CA PHE A 61 -0.40 3.72 -8.39
C PHE A 61 1.04 4.08 -8.83
N THR A 62 1.26 4.35 -10.12
CA THR A 62 2.58 4.68 -10.65
C THR A 62 3.26 5.82 -9.87
N PHE A 63 2.49 6.83 -9.48
CA PHE A 63 3.03 7.98 -8.77
C PHE A 63 2.60 8.07 -7.30
N THR A 64 1.52 7.42 -6.90
CA THR A 64 1.03 7.51 -5.52
C THR A 64 2.01 6.92 -4.52
N ARG A 65 2.89 6.03 -4.96
CA ARG A 65 3.92 5.45 -4.11
C ARG A 65 4.82 6.50 -3.45
N PHE A 66 4.99 7.63 -4.11
CA PHE A 66 5.84 8.72 -3.59
C PHE A 66 5.20 9.46 -2.43
N LEU A 67 3.92 9.22 -2.15
CA LEU A 67 3.23 9.80 -1.01
C LEU A 67 3.44 9.02 0.29
N VAL A 68 4.01 7.81 0.23
CA VAL A 68 4.12 6.95 1.40
C VAL A 68 4.82 7.64 2.58
N PRO A 69 5.98 8.32 2.41
CA PRO A 69 6.57 9.02 3.54
C PRO A 69 5.63 10.04 4.17
N TYR A 70 4.94 10.83 3.35
CA TYR A 70 3.99 11.83 3.81
C TYR A 70 2.82 11.19 4.56
N LEU A 71 2.23 10.12 3.99
CA LEU A 71 1.09 9.44 4.60
C LEU A 71 1.47 8.77 5.91
N ASN A 72 2.73 8.42 6.07
CA ASN A 72 3.24 7.80 7.30
C ASN A 72 3.86 8.83 8.25
N ASP A 73 3.55 10.12 8.07
CA ASP A 73 4.03 11.24 8.87
C ASP A 73 5.56 11.31 9.00
N TYR A 74 6.27 10.79 7.99
CA TYR A 74 7.74 10.75 7.98
C TYR A 74 8.33 10.06 9.21
N LYS A 75 7.60 9.10 9.79
CA LYS A 75 8.00 8.43 11.02
C LYS A 75 8.20 6.93 10.80
N GLY A 76 9.24 6.40 11.44
CA GLY A 76 9.50 4.97 11.48
C GLY A 76 9.73 4.36 10.11
N ILE A 77 9.36 3.08 9.99
CA ILE A 77 9.51 2.32 8.76
C ILE A 77 8.13 2.10 8.14
N ALA A 78 8.00 2.40 6.87
CA ALA A 78 6.82 2.07 6.10
C ALA A 78 7.24 1.21 4.91
N VAL A 79 6.39 0.26 4.53
CA VAL A 79 6.66 -0.61 3.39
C VAL A 79 5.64 -0.30 2.30
N PHE A 80 6.12 -0.24 1.06
CA PHE A 80 5.26 -0.16 -0.11
C PHE A 80 5.44 -1.42 -0.94
N CYS A 81 4.35 -1.97 -1.45
CA CYS A 81 4.43 -3.06 -2.43
C CYS A 81 3.34 -2.91 -3.48
N ASP A 82 3.57 -3.53 -4.65
CA ASP A 82 2.57 -3.58 -5.70
C ASP A 82 1.45 -4.56 -5.32
N CYS A 83 0.27 -4.36 -5.88
CA CYS A 83 -0.90 -5.17 -5.53
C CYS A 83 -0.82 -6.62 -6.04
N ASP A 84 0.01 -6.89 -7.04
CA ASP A 84 0.17 -8.25 -7.59
C ASP A 84 1.19 -9.11 -6.85
N MET A 85 1.57 -8.70 -5.64
CA MET A 85 2.52 -9.43 -4.80
C MET A 85 1.79 -10.35 -3.85
N VAL A 86 2.39 -11.51 -3.58
CA VAL A 86 1.92 -12.45 -2.57
C VAL A 86 3.01 -12.60 -1.51
N TRP A 87 2.66 -12.34 -0.26
CA TRP A 87 3.62 -12.44 0.84
C TRP A 87 3.71 -13.87 1.32
N LEU A 88 4.93 -14.37 1.43
CA LEU A 88 5.21 -15.75 1.87
C LEU A 88 5.84 -15.81 3.24
N ILE A 89 6.08 -14.65 3.88
CA ILE A 89 6.67 -14.56 5.21
C ILE A 89 5.80 -13.70 6.11
N ASP A 90 6.05 -13.80 7.42
CA ASP A 90 5.45 -12.92 8.41
C ASP A 90 6.04 -11.53 8.28
N ALA A 91 5.19 -10.52 8.11
CA ALA A 91 5.66 -9.13 7.97
C ALA A 91 6.43 -8.63 9.19
N TYR A 92 6.25 -9.27 10.35
CA TYR A 92 7.04 -8.97 11.54
C TYR A 92 8.54 -8.95 11.23
N HIS A 93 9.01 -9.89 10.43
CA HIS A 93 10.43 -9.98 10.09
C HIS A 93 10.94 -8.79 9.27
N VAL A 94 10.05 -8.14 8.53
CA VAL A 94 10.43 -6.96 7.73
C VAL A 94 10.61 -5.74 8.63
N PHE A 95 9.70 -5.56 9.60
CA PHE A 95 9.71 -4.37 10.45
C PHE A 95 10.65 -4.45 11.64
N MET A 96 10.96 -5.65 12.12
CA MET A 96 11.71 -5.84 13.36
C MET A 96 13.17 -6.26 13.17
N ASN A 97 13.62 -6.38 11.94
CA ASN A 97 15.02 -6.70 11.67
C ASN A 97 15.87 -5.46 11.43
#